data_cca7697b9f9a4776f81321ca56ba33b5
#
_entry.id   cca7697b9f9a4776f81321ca56ba33b5
#
_cell.length_a   1.000
_cell.length_b   1.000
_cell.length_c   1.000
_cell.angle_alpha   90.00
_cell.angle_beta   90.00
_cell.angle_gamma   90.00
#
_symmetry.space_group_name_H-M   'P 1'
#
loop_
_entity.id
_entity.type
_entity.pdbx_description
1 polymer ?
#
loop_
_entity_poly.entity_id
_entity_poly.type
_entity_poly.pdbx_seq_one_letter_code
_entity_poly.pdbx_strand_id
1 'polypeptide(L)'
;SSHFEPPQYPSNGPLPLVSVQHGTTARKSDAPSQPGSGDIWASVFASYGYAVVVADYLGLGSSPGYQAYCHAPSEATSVVDALRAGKSLCASNNVTLNGQLFLTGYSQGGHVTMAAHRELETLHTNEFTVTASAPCAGPYDLGGVTIQSLLSDPAYPNPWYFPILLAA
;
A
#
# COMPACT_ATOMS: atom_id res chain seq x y z
N SER A 1 -14.96 -0.32 -27.20
CA SER A 1 -13.73 0.23 -26.59
C SER A 1 -14.09 1.55 -25.91
N SER A 2 -14.33 1.52 -24.61
CA SER A 2 -14.48 2.74 -23.83
C SER A 2 -13.10 3.36 -23.64
N HIS A 3 -12.83 4.41 -24.37
CA HIS A 3 -11.69 5.28 -24.09
C HIS A 3 -12.01 6.04 -22.81
N PHE A 4 -11.29 5.73 -21.74
CA PHE A 4 -11.26 6.58 -20.56
C PHE A 4 -10.20 7.66 -20.84
N GLU A 5 -10.65 8.86 -21.19
CA GLU A 5 -9.75 10.03 -21.19
C GLU A 5 -9.64 10.49 -19.72
N PRO A 6 -8.44 10.46 -19.13
CA PRO A 6 -8.26 11.03 -17.81
C PRO A 6 -8.62 12.51 -17.88
N PRO A 7 -9.24 13.07 -16.81
CA PRO A 7 -9.51 14.49 -16.78
C PRO A 7 -8.19 15.24 -17.04
N GLN A 8 -8.20 16.15 -18.00
CA GLN A 8 -7.04 16.98 -18.34
C GLN A 8 -6.78 17.94 -17.19
N TYR A 9 -6.18 17.44 -16.11
CA TYR A 9 -5.53 18.34 -15.17
C TYR A 9 -4.22 18.80 -15.80
N PRO A 10 -3.92 20.11 -15.76
CA PRO A 10 -2.68 20.62 -16.30
C PRO A 10 -1.52 20.08 -15.47
N SER A 11 -0.92 18.99 -15.94
CA SER A 11 0.25 18.33 -15.34
C SER A 11 1.56 19.06 -15.65
N ASN A 12 1.54 20.38 -15.82
CA ASN A 12 2.72 21.18 -16.11
C ASN A 12 3.44 21.65 -14.83
N GLY A 13 3.00 21.20 -13.66
CA GLY A 13 3.58 21.56 -12.37
C GLY A 13 4.11 20.36 -11.59
N PRO A 14 4.78 20.60 -10.46
CA PRO A 14 5.23 19.54 -9.55
C PRO A 14 4.06 18.71 -9.01
N LEU A 15 4.20 17.39 -8.98
CA LEU A 15 3.15 16.45 -8.60
C LEU A 15 3.23 16.10 -7.12
N PRO A 16 2.09 15.91 -6.42
CA PRO A 16 2.05 15.23 -5.13
C PRO A 16 2.35 13.73 -5.31
N LEU A 17 2.98 13.13 -4.31
CA LEU A 17 3.24 11.69 -4.27
C LEU A 17 2.18 10.99 -3.40
N VAL A 18 1.60 9.91 -3.88
CA VAL A 18 0.75 9.04 -3.08
C VAL A 18 1.28 7.61 -3.09
N SER A 19 1.38 7.02 -1.91
CA SER A 19 1.60 5.58 -1.76
C SER A 19 0.24 4.92 -1.50
N VAL A 20 -0.13 4.00 -2.38
CA VAL A 20 -1.37 3.22 -2.29
C VAL A 20 -1.02 1.82 -1.81
N GLN A 21 -1.65 1.38 -0.72
CA GLN A 21 -1.40 0.10 -0.11
C GLN A 21 -2.52 -0.87 -0.52
N HIS A 22 -2.15 -1.91 -1.28
CA HIS A 22 -3.13 -2.89 -1.75
C HIS A 22 -3.69 -3.75 -0.61
N GLY A 23 -4.89 -4.26 -0.80
CA GLY A 23 -5.55 -5.19 0.13
C GLY A 23 -4.98 -6.60 0.05
N THR A 24 -5.62 -7.54 0.75
CA THR A 24 -5.17 -8.93 0.82
C THR A 24 -5.01 -9.57 -0.56
N THR A 25 -3.83 -10.07 -0.82
CA THR A 25 -3.45 -10.76 -2.05
C THR A 25 -2.91 -12.14 -1.67
N ALA A 26 -3.55 -13.20 -2.17
CA ALA A 26 -3.20 -14.57 -1.80
C ALA A 26 -2.13 -15.20 -2.70
N ARG A 27 -1.95 -14.68 -3.92
CA ARG A 27 -1.02 -15.23 -4.91
C ARG A 27 0.03 -14.21 -5.28
N LYS A 28 1.27 -14.66 -5.44
CA LYS A 28 2.36 -13.81 -5.94
C LYS A 28 2.05 -13.19 -7.31
N SER A 29 1.34 -13.93 -8.16
CA SER A 29 0.93 -13.47 -9.49
C SER A 29 -0.06 -12.32 -9.50
N ASP A 30 -0.75 -12.10 -8.39
CA ASP A 30 -1.79 -11.08 -8.29
C ASP A 30 -1.27 -9.79 -7.64
N ALA A 31 0.04 -9.74 -7.35
CA ALA A 31 0.70 -8.56 -6.81
C ALA A 31 0.69 -7.39 -7.82
N PRO A 32 0.64 -6.13 -7.37
CA PRO A 32 0.52 -4.97 -8.25
C PRO A 32 1.57 -4.87 -9.37
N SER A 33 2.80 -5.33 -9.13
CA SER A 33 3.88 -5.30 -10.14
C SER A 33 3.75 -6.36 -11.23
N GLN A 34 2.84 -7.32 -11.08
CA GLN A 34 2.75 -8.44 -12.03
C GLN A 34 1.94 -8.07 -13.28
N PRO A 35 2.30 -8.62 -14.46
CA PRO A 35 1.59 -8.35 -15.69
C PRO A 35 0.11 -8.71 -15.61
N GLY A 36 -0.76 -7.79 -15.99
CA GLY A 36 -2.21 -7.97 -15.91
C GLY A 36 -2.83 -7.73 -14.54
N SER A 37 -2.01 -7.57 -13.51
CA SER A 37 -2.43 -7.06 -12.22
C SER A 37 -2.29 -5.54 -12.21
N GLY A 38 -3.17 -4.86 -11.53
CA GLY A 38 -3.10 -3.43 -11.37
C GLY A 38 -3.93 -3.02 -10.16
N ASP A 39 -3.51 -1.99 -9.49
CA ASP A 39 -4.31 -1.41 -8.43
C ASP A 39 -5.21 -0.32 -9.04
N ILE A 40 -6.53 -0.51 -8.91
CA ILE A 40 -7.51 0.44 -9.45
C ILE A 40 -7.38 1.82 -8.79
N TRP A 41 -7.07 1.86 -7.50
CA TRP A 41 -6.90 3.12 -6.79
C TRP A 41 -5.65 3.86 -7.24
N ALA A 42 -4.56 3.11 -7.56
CA ALA A 42 -3.39 3.70 -8.17
C ALA A 42 -3.73 4.38 -9.50
N SER A 43 -4.52 3.71 -10.35
CA SER A 43 -4.99 4.29 -11.61
C SER A 43 -5.86 5.53 -11.40
N VAL A 44 -6.74 5.50 -10.41
CA VAL A 44 -7.59 6.64 -10.04
C VAL A 44 -6.72 7.83 -9.60
N PHE A 45 -5.80 7.65 -8.64
CA PHE A 45 -4.93 8.74 -8.20
C PHE A 45 -4.03 9.27 -9.32
N ALA A 46 -3.48 8.40 -10.15
CA ALA A 46 -2.70 8.82 -11.31
C ALA A 46 -3.53 9.69 -12.28
N SER A 47 -4.80 9.35 -12.51
CA SER A 47 -5.70 10.15 -13.35
C SER A 47 -6.03 11.53 -12.76
N TYR A 48 -5.86 11.69 -11.46
CA TYR A 48 -6.01 12.98 -10.76
C TYR A 48 -4.69 13.76 -10.62
N GLY A 49 -3.63 13.33 -11.30
CA GLY A 49 -2.36 14.05 -11.35
C GLY A 49 -1.43 13.80 -10.15
N TYR A 50 -1.53 12.64 -9.53
CA TYR A 50 -0.56 12.19 -8.53
C TYR A 50 0.52 11.33 -9.17
N ALA A 51 1.75 11.45 -8.68
CA ALA A 51 2.73 10.38 -8.82
C ALA A 51 2.35 9.27 -7.84
N VAL A 52 2.24 8.02 -8.32
CA VAL A 52 1.70 6.92 -7.52
C VAL A 52 2.75 5.83 -7.32
N VAL A 53 2.86 5.34 -6.10
CA VAL A 53 3.71 4.19 -5.72
C VAL A 53 2.84 3.11 -5.08
N VAL A 54 3.03 1.86 -5.50
CA VAL A 54 2.39 0.68 -4.91
C VAL A 54 3.48 -0.36 -4.63
N ALA A 55 3.59 -0.80 -3.38
CA ALA A 55 4.52 -1.86 -2.99
C ALA A 55 3.85 -3.23 -3.08
N ASP A 56 4.57 -4.26 -3.52
CA ASP A 56 4.06 -5.64 -3.56
C ASP A 56 4.00 -6.32 -2.18
N TYR A 57 4.71 -5.83 -1.21
CA TYR A 57 5.08 -6.44 0.08
C TYR A 57 6.01 -7.67 -0.06
N LEU A 58 6.77 -7.93 1.01
CA LEU A 58 7.68 -9.09 1.04
C LEU A 58 6.88 -10.41 0.92
N GLY A 59 7.39 -11.32 0.11
CA GLY A 59 6.77 -12.61 -0.17
C GLY A 59 5.73 -12.60 -1.30
N LEU A 60 5.42 -11.42 -1.88
CA LEU A 60 4.55 -11.27 -3.06
C LEU A 60 5.36 -10.88 -4.30
N GLY A 61 4.73 -10.90 -5.47
CA GLY A 61 5.38 -10.60 -6.74
C GLY A 61 6.60 -11.47 -6.99
N SER A 62 7.73 -10.88 -7.30
CA SER A 62 9.01 -11.57 -7.50
C SER A 62 9.78 -11.83 -6.20
N SER A 63 9.31 -11.37 -5.05
CA SER A 63 9.95 -11.57 -3.76
C SER A 63 9.97 -13.05 -3.36
N PRO A 64 11.11 -13.59 -2.83
CA PRO A 64 11.18 -14.96 -2.33
C PRO A 64 10.38 -15.13 -1.02
N GLY A 65 10.13 -16.37 -0.64
CA GLY A 65 9.46 -16.73 0.63
C GLY A 65 7.95 -16.54 0.60
N TYR A 66 7.35 -16.49 1.76
CA TYR A 66 5.93 -16.28 1.98
C TYR A 66 5.69 -14.85 2.48
N GLN A 67 4.50 -14.34 2.24
CA GLN A 67 4.09 -13.04 2.79
C GLN A 67 3.92 -13.16 4.31
N ALA A 68 4.58 -12.29 5.06
CA ALA A 68 4.28 -12.07 6.47
C ALA A 68 3.05 -11.16 6.58
N TYR A 69 1.87 -11.78 6.50
CA TYR A 69 0.58 -11.09 6.42
C TYR A 69 0.31 -10.26 7.68
N CYS A 70 0.01 -8.98 7.51
CA CYS A 70 -0.21 -8.03 8.61
C CYS A 70 0.96 -7.93 9.61
N HIS A 71 2.18 -8.21 9.17
CA HIS A 71 3.38 -7.98 9.96
C HIS A 71 3.88 -6.55 9.73
N ALA A 72 3.53 -5.65 10.63
CA ALA A 72 3.74 -4.21 10.49
C ALA A 72 5.18 -3.80 10.09
N PRO A 73 6.27 -4.37 10.69
CA PRO A 73 7.62 -3.98 10.30
C PRO A 73 7.97 -4.29 8.84
N SER A 74 7.68 -5.51 8.35
CA SER A 74 8.01 -5.90 6.98
C SER A 74 7.17 -5.16 5.94
N GLU A 75 5.91 -4.90 6.24
CA GLU A 75 5.02 -4.13 5.38
C GLU A 75 5.46 -2.66 5.31
N ALA A 76 5.76 -2.04 6.45
CA ALA A 76 6.25 -0.65 6.50
C ALA A 76 7.57 -0.49 5.74
N THR A 77 8.53 -1.39 5.94
CA THR A 77 9.82 -1.36 5.21
C THR A 77 9.60 -1.46 3.70
N SER A 78 8.69 -2.32 3.24
CA SER A 78 8.36 -2.43 1.81
C SER A 78 7.84 -1.12 1.24
N VAL A 79 7.00 -0.39 1.99
CA VAL A 79 6.49 0.93 1.58
C VAL A 79 7.59 1.97 1.54
N VAL A 80 8.46 2.02 2.56
CA VAL A 80 9.59 2.97 2.61
C VAL A 80 10.51 2.79 1.40
N ASP A 81 10.87 1.55 1.08
CA ASP A 81 11.74 1.26 -0.06
C ASP A 81 11.06 1.56 -1.39
N ALA A 82 9.76 1.28 -1.52
CA ALA A 82 8.98 1.65 -2.70
C ALA A 82 8.90 3.17 -2.87
N LEU A 83 8.75 3.94 -1.80
CA LEU A 83 8.78 5.40 -1.84
C LEU A 83 10.15 5.94 -2.30
N ARG A 84 11.25 5.36 -1.83
CA ARG A 84 12.60 5.70 -2.28
C ARG A 84 12.78 5.43 -3.76
N ALA A 85 12.36 4.24 -4.21
CA ALA A 85 12.40 3.86 -5.62
C ALA A 85 11.53 4.79 -6.48
N GLY A 86 10.33 5.11 -6.03
CA GLY A 86 9.40 6.02 -6.72
C GLY A 86 9.99 7.44 -6.86
N LYS A 87 10.56 7.99 -5.79
CA LYS A 87 11.24 9.30 -5.84
C LYS A 87 12.41 9.29 -6.83
N SER A 88 13.22 8.22 -6.81
CA SER A 88 14.33 8.06 -7.75
C SER A 88 13.86 7.95 -9.20
N LEU A 89 12.78 7.19 -9.44
CA LEU A 89 12.17 7.04 -10.78
C LEU A 89 11.60 8.38 -11.29
N CYS A 90 10.93 9.14 -10.43
CA CYS A 90 10.45 10.48 -10.78
C CYS A 90 11.62 11.38 -11.20
N ALA A 91 12.70 11.41 -10.42
CA ALA A 91 13.87 12.24 -10.72
C ALA A 91 14.53 11.84 -12.04
N SER A 92 14.70 10.54 -12.31
CA SER A 92 15.32 10.06 -13.56
C SER A 92 14.45 10.29 -14.81
N ASN A 93 13.14 10.50 -14.64
CA ASN A 93 12.22 10.82 -15.72
C ASN A 93 11.82 12.32 -15.78
N ASN A 94 12.57 13.19 -15.08
CA ASN A 94 12.31 14.63 -15.02
C ASN A 94 10.90 14.97 -14.49
N VAL A 95 10.33 14.12 -13.65
CA VAL A 95 9.07 14.39 -12.94
C VAL A 95 9.41 15.08 -11.62
N THR A 96 9.00 16.33 -11.47
CA THR A 96 9.21 17.10 -10.24
C THR A 96 8.10 16.79 -9.24
N LEU A 97 8.47 16.44 -8.01
CA LEU A 97 7.53 16.27 -6.90
C LEU A 97 7.40 17.58 -6.11
N ASN A 98 6.20 17.88 -5.60
CA ASN A 98 5.91 19.11 -4.85
C ASN A 98 6.22 19.01 -3.34
N GLY A 99 6.72 17.87 -2.88
CA GLY A 99 7.04 17.60 -1.48
C GLY A 99 5.88 17.04 -0.64
N GLN A 100 4.66 17.01 -1.16
CA GLN A 100 3.53 16.39 -0.47
C GLN A 100 3.59 14.87 -0.62
N LEU A 101 3.37 14.16 0.50
CA LEU A 101 3.30 12.70 0.57
C LEU A 101 1.99 12.28 1.22
N PHE A 102 1.21 11.48 0.50
CA PHE A 102 -0.03 10.90 0.97
C PHE A 102 0.08 9.38 1.06
N LEU A 103 -0.58 8.79 2.06
CA LEU A 103 -0.64 7.34 2.25
C LEU A 103 -2.10 6.91 2.32
N THR A 104 -2.48 5.85 1.62
CA THR A 104 -3.83 5.30 1.71
C THR A 104 -3.85 3.81 1.39
N GLY A 105 -4.83 3.10 1.91
CA GLY A 105 -5.05 1.69 1.63
C GLY A 105 -6.26 1.16 2.37
N TYR A 106 -6.80 0.05 1.89
CA TYR A 106 -8.01 -0.58 2.41
C TYR A 106 -7.72 -2.00 2.90
N SER A 107 -8.41 -2.46 3.95
CA SER A 107 -8.26 -3.80 4.52
C SER A 107 -6.81 -4.04 5.00
N GLN A 108 -6.11 -5.07 4.53
CA GLN A 108 -4.67 -5.21 4.78
C GLN A 108 -3.92 -3.92 4.42
N GLY A 109 -4.26 -3.27 3.30
CA GLY A 109 -3.67 -1.99 2.92
C GLY A 109 -3.89 -0.87 3.94
N GLY A 110 -5.02 -0.89 4.67
CA GLY A 110 -5.24 0.00 5.82
C GLY A 110 -4.25 -0.26 6.94
N HIS A 111 -4.02 -1.52 7.30
CA HIS A 111 -3.00 -1.92 8.28
C HIS A 111 -1.60 -1.46 7.83
N VAL A 112 -1.23 -1.73 6.59
CA VAL A 112 0.05 -1.29 6.01
C VAL A 112 0.21 0.22 6.02
N THR A 113 -0.86 0.97 5.69
CA THR A 113 -0.86 2.43 5.72
C THR A 113 -0.56 2.96 7.12
N MET A 114 -1.16 2.39 8.16
CA MET A 114 -0.90 2.77 9.54
C MET A 114 0.53 2.41 9.97
N ALA A 115 1.00 1.22 9.61
CA ALA A 115 2.36 0.77 9.90
C ALA A 115 3.40 1.67 9.22
N ALA A 116 3.22 1.98 7.93
CA ALA A 116 4.11 2.85 7.17
C ALA A 116 4.10 4.28 7.69
N HIS A 117 2.94 4.84 8.04
CA HIS A 117 2.86 6.18 8.64
C HIS A 117 3.68 6.25 9.94
N ARG A 118 3.49 5.29 10.84
CA ARG A 118 4.26 5.21 12.08
C ARG A 118 5.77 5.11 11.82
N GLU A 119 6.18 4.23 10.89
CA GLU A 119 7.58 4.03 10.52
C GLU A 119 8.21 5.33 10.00
N LEU A 120 7.54 6.01 9.06
CA LEU A 120 8.00 7.26 8.48
C LEU A 120 8.16 8.37 9.52
N GLU A 121 7.20 8.49 10.45
CA GLU A 121 7.23 9.53 11.48
C GLU A 121 8.17 9.23 12.65
N THR A 122 8.56 7.98 12.85
CA THR A 122 9.45 7.62 13.96
C THR A 122 10.90 7.43 13.54
N LEU A 123 11.15 6.86 12.37
CA LEU A 123 12.49 6.46 11.93
C LEU A 123 13.00 7.19 10.69
N HIS A 124 12.14 7.85 9.92
CA HIS A 124 12.51 8.45 8.63
C HIS A 124 12.09 9.93 8.49
N THR A 125 11.98 10.64 9.60
CA THR A 125 11.56 12.07 9.64
C THR A 125 12.50 13.03 8.90
N ASN A 126 13.75 12.63 8.73
CA ASN A 126 14.74 13.40 7.97
C ASN A 126 14.66 13.17 6.45
N GLU A 127 13.90 12.17 6.01
CA GLU A 127 13.78 11.77 4.60
C GLU A 127 12.37 12.01 4.04
N PHE A 128 11.35 11.82 4.89
CA PHE A 128 9.94 11.93 4.53
C PHE A 128 9.16 12.77 5.53
N THR A 129 8.21 13.53 5.00
CA THR A 129 7.18 14.21 5.80
C THR A 129 5.82 13.80 5.25
N VAL A 130 5.04 13.08 6.06
CA VAL A 130 3.69 12.65 5.67
C VAL A 130 2.76 13.85 5.73
N THR A 131 2.15 14.22 4.61
CA THR A 131 1.17 15.31 4.53
C THR A 131 -0.15 14.88 5.15
N ALA A 132 -0.64 13.70 4.76
CA ALA A 132 -1.81 13.08 5.35
C ALA A 132 -1.84 11.58 5.05
N SER A 133 -2.57 10.82 5.89
CA SER A 133 -2.85 9.41 5.63
C SER A 133 -4.33 9.09 5.82
N ALA A 134 -4.82 8.12 5.04
CA ALA A 134 -6.18 7.61 5.11
C ALA A 134 -6.14 6.07 5.19
N PRO A 135 -5.81 5.50 6.36
CA PRO A 135 -5.87 4.06 6.57
C PRO A 135 -7.34 3.62 6.71
N CYS A 136 -7.82 2.79 5.77
CA CYS A 136 -9.22 2.40 5.70
C CYS A 136 -9.42 0.94 6.10
N ALA A 137 -10.28 0.72 7.12
CA ALA A 137 -10.77 -0.59 7.55
C ALA A 137 -9.69 -1.66 7.75
N GLY A 138 -8.53 -1.28 8.29
CA GLY A 138 -7.42 -2.21 8.56
C GLY A 138 -7.64 -3.01 9.84
N PRO A 139 -7.08 -4.22 9.93
CA PRO A 139 -7.07 -5.00 11.16
C PRO A 139 -6.01 -4.46 12.13
N TYR A 140 -6.33 -3.37 12.84
CA TYR A 140 -5.36 -2.63 13.66
C TYR A 140 -5.06 -3.28 15.01
N ASP A 141 -5.97 -4.10 15.54
CA ASP A 141 -5.81 -4.82 16.80
C ASP A 141 -5.94 -6.33 16.57
N LEU A 142 -4.90 -6.89 15.96
CA LEU A 142 -4.84 -8.32 15.64
C LEU A 142 -4.84 -9.20 16.89
N GLY A 143 -4.04 -8.83 17.91
CA GLY A 143 -3.88 -9.64 19.13
C GLY A 143 -5.06 -9.55 20.10
N GLY A 144 -5.81 -8.45 20.04
CA GLY A 144 -6.99 -8.24 20.89
C GLY A 144 -8.28 -8.60 20.17
N VAL A 145 -8.92 -7.60 19.58
CA VAL A 145 -10.28 -7.73 19.01
C VAL A 145 -10.36 -8.74 17.89
N THR A 146 -9.39 -8.77 16.96
CA THR A 146 -9.47 -9.64 15.78
C THR A 146 -9.39 -11.11 16.16
N ILE A 147 -8.41 -11.51 16.97
CA ILE A 147 -8.26 -12.91 17.40
C ILE A 147 -9.43 -13.34 18.29
N GLN A 148 -9.89 -12.48 19.19
CA GLN A 148 -11.05 -12.77 20.03
C GLN A 148 -12.31 -13.01 19.19
N SER A 149 -12.57 -12.17 18.20
CA SER A 149 -13.69 -12.36 17.27
C SER A 149 -13.59 -13.66 16.48
N LEU A 150 -12.40 -13.98 15.98
CA LEU A 150 -12.15 -15.23 15.23
C LEU A 150 -12.38 -16.49 16.07
N LEU A 151 -12.02 -16.46 17.36
CA LEU A 151 -12.09 -17.61 18.25
C LEU A 151 -13.46 -17.76 18.92
N SER A 152 -14.22 -16.68 19.09
CA SER A 152 -15.50 -16.68 19.81
C SER A 152 -16.71 -16.88 18.91
N ASP A 153 -16.59 -16.66 17.60
CA ASP A 153 -17.70 -16.82 16.66
C ASP A 153 -17.59 -18.16 15.90
N PRO A 154 -18.40 -19.19 16.25
CA PRO A 154 -18.37 -20.46 15.55
C PRO A 154 -18.84 -20.39 14.09
N ALA A 155 -19.47 -19.29 13.71
CA ALA A 155 -19.95 -19.01 12.36
C ALA A 155 -19.18 -17.88 11.66
N TYR A 156 -17.89 -17.70 12.02
CA TYR A 156 -17.08 -16.65 11.40
C TYR A 156 -17.15 -16.71 9.87
N PRO A 157 -17.62 -15.66 9.21
CA PRO A 157 -18.04 -15.71 7.80
C PRO A 157 -16.90 -15.88 6.80
N ASN A 158 -15.67 -15.62 7.22
CA ASN A 158 -14.48 -15.67 6.35
C ASN A 158 -13.35 -16.52 6.92
N PRO A 159 -13.53 -17.83 7.12
CA PRO A 159 -12.56 -18.69 7.80
C PRO A 159 -11.23 -18.83 7.04
N TRP A 160 -11.17 -18.47 5.76
CA TRP A 160 -9.96 -18.53 4.95
C TRP A 160 -8.87 -17.52 5.37
N TYR A 161 -9.22 -16.49 6.15
CA TYR A 161 -8.22 -15.61 6.74
C TYR A 161 -7.36 -16.31 7.81
N PHE A 162 -7.91 -17.36 8.45
CA PHE A 162 -7.24 -18.06 9.53
C PHE A 162 -5.91 -18.70 9.09
N PRO A 163 -5.87 -19.50 8.00
CA PRO A 163 -4.62 -20.06 7.51
C PRO A 163 -3.58 -18.98 7.12
N ILE A 164 -4.02 -17.87 6.57
CA ILE A 164 -3.12 -16.78 6.16
C ILE A 164 -2.46 -16.13 7.38
N LEU A 165 -3.23 -15.88 8.44
CA LEU A 165 -2.72 -15.33 9.70
C LEU A 165 -1.80 -16.29 10.45
N LEU A 166 -2.04 -17.61 10.36
CA LEU A 166 -1.20 -18.62 11.01
C LEU A 166 0.09 -18.91 10.25
N ALA A 167 0.13 -18.63 8.95
CA ALA A 167 1.31 -18.84 8.09
C ALA A 167 2.26 -17.63 8.06
N ALA A 168 1.84 -16.51 8.61
CA ALA A 168 2.61 -15.26 8.68
C ALA A 168 3.52 -15.24 9.90
#